data_6e27dfc7fdb15f0ff68fe19a193156bc
#
_entry.id   6e27dfc7fdb15f0ff68fe19a193156bc
#
_cell.length_a   1.000
_cell.length_b   1.000
_cell.length_c   1.000
_cell.angle_alpha   90.00
_cell.angle_beta   90.00
_cell.angle_gamma   90.00
#
_symmetry.space_group_name_H-M   'P 1'
#
loop_
_entity.id
_entity.type
_entity.pdbx_description
1 polymer ?
#
loop_
_entity_poly.entity_id
_entity_poly.type
_entity_poly.pdbx_seq_one_letter_code
_entity_poly.pdbx_strand_id
1 'polypeptide(L)'
;MRFPRANLQLRRAQVVLGLAVLLPTIMMAAVGIVLLATASGSVPTIVSGVLVLTFCTSGITGYILGSLFVSKGSALVRIQNDFVSSVSHELRTPLTSIHLLIQSLRDGRLDAADRSQVLSLLARETERLEVLVGRVLELSRLQSSYAYARDPLDLAAVVDEAIAAFDAITLTRPTPVSRQIDPGLVVTGDRPTLVRALVNLLTNAWRYTGDDKQIAISASENRRWIDIAVRDNGVGIDPAERSKIFEQFQRGRAADTSGASGLGLGLSFVSAIVRGHRGKLDFESRPGETTFRIRLKRQRDRVTVATPAAAEQLAP
;
A
#
# COMPACT_ATOMS: atom_id res chain seq x y z
N MET A 1 -27.99 -3.76 -8.25
CA MET A 1 -26.57 -3.72 -8.67
C MET A 1 -26.44 -2.88 -9.94
N ARG A 2 -26.04 -1.60 -9.86
CA ARG A 2 -25.75 -0.76 -11.03
C ARG A 2 -24.24 -0.79 -11.26
N PHE A 3 -23.80 -1.48 -12.30
CA PHE A 3 -22.40 -1.45 -12.73
C PHE A 3 -21.99 -0.02 -13.07
N PRO A 4 -20.85 0.48 -12.62
CA PRO A 4 -20.40 1.84 -12.92
C PRO A 4 -20.21 2.00 -14.44
N ARG A 5 -20.82 3.04 -15.02
CA ARG A 5 -20.86 3.33 -16.46
C ARG A 5 -19.50 3.39 -17.16
N ALA A 6 -18.44 3.73 -16.43
CA ALA A 6 -17.06 3.76 -16.94
C ALA A 6 -16.54 2.38 -17.40
N ASN A 7 -16.96 1.28 -16.77
CA ASN A 7 -16.59 -0.07 -17.19
C ASN A 7 -17.19 -0.49 -18.51
N LEU A 8 -18.39 0.02 -18.84
CA LEU A 8 -19.07 -0.31 -20.09
C LEU A 8 -18.42 0.37 -21.30
N GLN A 9 -18.00 1.63 -21.16
CA GLN A 9 -17.33 2.37 -22.24
C GLN A 9 -15.95 1.81 -22.57
N LEU A 10 -15.16 1.44 -21.54
CA LEU A 10 -13.83 0.86 -21.74
C LEU A 10 -13.92 -0.54 -22.37
N ARG A 11 -14.85 -1.39 -21.91
CA ARG A 11 -15.12 -2.70 -22.52
C ARG A 11 -15.58 -2.55 -23.97
N ARG A 12 -16.47 -1.60 -24.26
CA ARG A 12 -16.91 -1.33 -25.63
C ARG A 12 -15.74 -0.87 -26.50
N ALA A 13 -14.90 0.03 -26.01
CA ALA A 13 -13.71 0.48 -26.74
C ALA A 13 -12.73 -0.67 -27.01
N GLN A 14 -12.49 -1.54 -26.03
CA GLN A 14 -11.64 -2.72 -26.21
C GLN A 14 -12.22 -3.73 -27.19
N VAL A 15 -13.53 -3.97 -27.16
CA VAL A 15 -14.21 -4.86 -28.10
C VAL A 15 -14.16 -4.29 -29.52
N VAL A 16 -14.44 -3.00 -29.68
CA VAL A 16 -14.38 -2.32 -30.99
C VAL A 16 -12.96 -2.34 -31.56
N LEU A 17 -11.97 -2.03 -30.72
CA LEU A 17 -10.55 -2.07 -31.10
C LEU A 17 -10.11 -3.51 -31.45
N GLY A 18 -10.56 -4.50 -30.67
CA GLY A 18 -10.31 -5.90 -30.91
C GLY A 18 -10.88 -6.35 -32.26
N LEU A 19 -12.14 -6.05 -32.52
CA LEU A 19 -12.76 -6.38 -33.81
C LEU A 19 -12.10 -5.64 -34.97
N ALA A 20 -11.77 -4.37 -34.83
CA ALA A 20 -11.15 -3.56 -35.89
C ALA A 20 -9.71 -4.00 -36.24
N VAL A 21 -8.99 -4.59 -35.30
CA VAL A 21 -7.62 -5.05 -35.53
C VAL A 21 -7.56 -6.56 -35.79
N LEU A 22 -8.22 -7.38 -34.95
CA LEU A 22 -8.09 -8.84 -35.04
C LEU A 22 -8.81 -9.41 -36.27
N LEU A 23 -9.95 -8.86 -36.68
CA LEU A 23 -10.70 -9.40 -37.80
C LEU A 23 -9.94 -9.24 -39.14
N PRO A 24 -9.38 -8.07 -39.51
CA PRO A 24 -8.55 -7.93 -40.69
C PRO A 24 -7.26 -8.74 -40.61
N THR A 25 -6.62 -8.85 -39.43
CA THR A 25 -5.39 -9.62 -39.29
C THR A 25 -5.62 -11.12 -39.45
N ILE A 26 -6.74 -11.68 -38.97
CA ILE A 26 -7.11 -13.07 -39.19
C ILE A 26 -7.39 -13.35 -40.67
N MET A 27 -8.13 -12.42 -41.34
CA MET A 27 -8.36 -12.55 -42.79
C MET A 27 -7.07 -12.52 -43.61
N MET A 28 -6.15 -11.59 -43.28
CA MET A 28 -4.84 -11.51 -43.93
C MET A 28 -3.97 -12.75 -43.64
N ALA A 29 -4.02 -13.28 -42.42
CA ALA A 29 -3.31 -14.52 -42.10
C ALA A 29 -3.82 -15.72 -42.91
N ALA A 30 -5.14 -15.83 -43.12
CA ALA A 30 -5.72 -16.85 -44.00
C ALA A 30 -5.21 -16.70 -45.44
N VAL A 31 -5.12 -15.48 -45.99
CA VAL A 31 -4.53 -15.22 -47.30
C VAL A 31 -3.07 -15.63 -47.35
N GLY A 32 -2.28 -15.30 -46.32
CA GLY A 32 -0.86 -15.69 -46.24
C GLY A 32 -0.67 -17.22 -46.22
N ILE A 33 -1.53 -17.94 -45.50
CA ILE A 33 -1.52 -19.41 -45.48
C ILE A 33 -1.87 -20.01 -46.85
N VAL A 34 -2.89 -19.47 -47.52
CA VAL A 34 -3.29 -19.91 -48.88
C VAL A 34 -2.16 -19.66 -49.89
N LEU A 35 -1.50 -18.50 -49.83
CA LEU A 35 -0.37 -18.16 -50.66
C LEU A 35 0.79 -19.16 -50.46
N LEU A 36 1.08 -19.56 -49.24
CA LEU A 36 2.10 -20.58 -48.94
C LEU A 36 1.70 -21.98 -49.40
N ALA A 37 0.43 -22.33 -49.22
CA ALA A 37 -0.08 -23.66 -49.62
C ALA A 37 -0.12 -23.86 -51.14
N THR A 38 -0.34 -22.75 -51.90
CA THR A 38 -0.43 -22.79 -53.38
C THR A 38 0.88 -22.45 -54.07
N ALA A 39 1.96 -22.25 -53.34
CA ALA A 39 3.23 -21.70 -53.83
C ALA A 39 4.05 -22.63 -54.75
N SER A 40 3.59 -23.79 -55.15
CA SER A 40 4.23 -24.74 -56.09
C SER A 40 5.72 -24.47 -56.48
N GLY A 41 6.53 -24.02 -55.48
CA GLY A 41 7.98 -23.76 -55.65
C GLY A 41 8.36 -22.35 -56.17
N SER A 42 7.41 -21.44 -56.42
CA SER A 42 7.75 -20.10 -56.87
C SER A 42 8.24 -19.24 -55.69
N VAL A 43 9.47 -18.77 -55.74
CA VAL A 43 10.12 -17.95 -54.72
C VAL A 43 9.30 -16.68 -54.37
N PRO A 44 8.77 -15.91 -55.34
CA PRO A 44 7.98 -14.69 -55.03
C PRO A 44 6.73 -14.98 -54.19
N THR A 45 6.04 -16.11 -54.46
CA THR A 45 4.78 -16.47 -53.69
C THR A 45 5.11 -16.88 -52.27
N ILE A 46 6.21 -17.64 -52.05
CA ILE A 46 6.70 -17.98 -50.72
C ILE A 46 7.08 -16.76 -49.94
N VAL A 47 7.84 -15.84 -50.50
CA VAL A 47 8.25 -14.61 -49.85
C VAL A 47 7.05 -13.75 -49.48
N SER A 48 6.07 -13.60 -50.38
CA SER A 48 4.84 -12.85 -50.11
C SER A 48 4.03 -13.45 -48.96
N GLY A 49 3.88 -14.77 -48.95
CA GLY A 49 3.16 -15.46 -47.86
C GLY A 49 3.84 -15.29 -46.47
N VAL A 50 5.20 -15.40 -46.45
CA VAL A 50 5.97 -15.18 -45.21
C VAL A 50 5.86 -13.74 -44.74
N LEU A 51 5.96 -12.74 -45.65
CA LEU A 51 5.81 -11.32 -45.29
C LEU A 51 4.42 -11.01 -44.71
N VAL A 52 3.38 -11.54 -45.34
CA VAL A 52 2.00 -11.37 -44.83
C VAL A 52 1.85 -11.96 -43.41
N LEU A 53 2.33 -13.18 -43.17
CA LEU A 53 2.26 -13.78 -41.84
C LEU A 53 3.08 -13.05 -40.79
N THR A 54 4.27 -12.55 -41.17
CA THR A 54 5.09 -11.73 -40.29
C THR A 54 4.41 -10.41 -39.92
N PHE A 55 3.75 -9.78 -40.89
CA PHE A 55 2.97 -8.56 -40.65
C PHE A 55 1.77 -8.86 -39.71
N CYS A 56 1.06 -9.96 -39.90
CA CYS A 56 -0.05 -10.36 -39.04
C CYS A 56 0.40 -10.63 -37.60
N THR A 57 1.52 -11.34 -37.39
CA THR A 57 2.06 -11.59 -36.06
C THR A 57 2.49 -10.31 -35.35
N SER A 58 3.11 -9.38 -36.09
CA SER A 58 3.45 -8.05 -35.56
C SER A 58 2.20 -7.25 -35.15
N GLY A 59 1.13 -7.28 -35.95
CA GLY A 59 -0.13 -6.62 -35.65
C GLY A 59 -0.81 -7.18 -34.39
N ILE A 60 -0.85 -8.50 -34.25
CA ILE A 60 -1.41 -9.16 -33.06
C ILE A 60 -0.58 -8.81 -31.80
N THR A 61 0.76 -8.84 -31.90
CA THR A 61 1.65 -8.50 -30.81
C THR A 61 1.45 -7.03 -30.39
N GLY A 62 1.37 -6.11 -31.34
CA GLY A 62 1.09 -4.70 -31.09
C GLY A 62 -0.26 -4.47 -30.40
N TYR A 63 -1.30 -5.20 -30.83
CA TYR A 63 -2.61 -5.14 -30.20
C TYR A 63 -2.57 -5.63 -28.74
N ILE A 64 -1.92 -6.76 -28.46
CA ILE A 64 -1.80 -7.32 -27.11
C ILE A 64 -1.06 -6.33 -26.20
N LEU A 65 0.10 -5.80 -26.65
CA LEU A 65 0.88 -4.82 -25.89
C LEU A 65 0.09 -3.54 -25.65
N GLY A 66 -0.59 -3.01 -26.66
CA GLY A 66 -1.43 -1.82 -26.54
C GLY A 66 -2.60 -2.03 -25.58
N SER A 67 -3.27 -3.17 -25.65
CA SER A 67 -4.38 -3.54 -24.75
C SER A 67 -3.91 -3.66 -23.30
N LEU A 68 -2.75 -4.27 -23.05
CA LEU A 68 -2.14 -4.35 -21.73
C LEU A 68 -1.75 -2.96 -21.19
N PHE A 69 -1.23 -2.08 -22.05
CA PHE A 69 -0.84 -0.73 -21.66
C PHE A 69 -2.07 0.12 -21.29
N VAL A 70 -3.12 0.07 -22.11
CA VAL A 70 -4.39 0.78 -21.84
C VAL A 70 -5.07 0.25 -20.57
N SER A 71 -5.06 -1.06 -20.35
CA SER A 71 -5.66 -1.64 -19.14
C SER A 71 -4.92 -1.23 -17.87
N LYS A 72 -3.59 -1.17 -17.90
CA LYS A 72 -2.78 -0.68 -16.77
C LYS A 72 -2.98 0.83 -16.53
N GLY A 73 -3.04 1.64 -17.59
CA GLY A 73 -3.28 3.08 -17.49
C GLY A 73 -4.66 3.39 -16.89
N SER A 74 -5.70 2.67 -17.30
CA SER A 74 -7.05 2.86 -16.77
C SER A 74 -7.20 2.41 -15.31
N ALA A 75 -6.43 1.42 -14.85
CA ALA A 75 -6.39 1.04 -13.45
C ALA A 75 -5.78 2.14 -12.56
N LEU A 76 -4.70 2.78 -13.04
CA LEU A 76 -4.07 3.93 -12.36
C LEU A 76 -5.03 5.12 -12.20
N VAL A 77 -5.72 5.49 -13.27
CA VAL A 77 -6.70 6.60 -13.24
C VAL A 77 -7.86 6.29 -12.30
N ARG A 78 -8.30 5.04 -12.21
CA ARG A 78 -9.34 4.64 -11.24
C ARG A 78 -8.86 4.79 -9.81
N ILE A 79 -7.69 4.25 -9.50
CA ILE A 79 -7.10 4.37 -8.16
C ILE A 79 -6.99 5.85 -7.78
N GLN A 80 -6.60 6.71 -8.71
CA GLN A 80 -6.51 8.15 -8.48
C GLN A 80 -7.87 8.80 -8.25
N ASN A 81 -8.91 8.43 -9.01
CA ASN A 81 -10.27 8.96 -8.81
C ASN A 81 -10.89 8.45 -7.51
N ASP A 82 -10.73 7.17 -7.19
CA ASP A 82 -11.20 6.58 -5.94
C ASP A 82 -10.48 7.23 -4.74
N PHE A 83 -9.18 7.56 -4.90
CA PHE A 83 -8.41 8.34 -3.93
C PHE A 83 -9.03 9.71 -3.68
N VAL A 84 -9.20 10.52 -4.72
CA VAL A 84 -9.76 11.88 -4.59
C VAL A 84 -11.17 11.82 -3.98
N SER A 85 -12.00 10.88 -4.40
CA SER A 85 -13.34 10.69 -3.87
C SER A 85 -13.35 10.31 -2.39
N SER A 86 -12.52 9.33 -2.01
CA SER A 86 -12.43 8.84 -0.63
C SER A 86 -11.86 9.92 0.31
N VAL A 87 -10.78 10.60 -0.08
CA VAL A 87 -10.20 11.72 0.67
C VAL A 87 -11.21 12.84 0.84
N SER A 88 -11.92 13.20 -0.23
CA SER A 88 -12.95 14.25 -0.17
C SER A 88 -14.08 13.89 0.80
N HIS A 89 -14.47 12.62 0.84
CA HIS A 89 -15.51 12.15 1.75
C HIS A 89 -15.03 12.15 3.21
N GLU A 90 -13.81 11.67 3.46
CA GLU A 90 -13.21 11.61 4.80
C GLU A 90 -12.84 13.00 5.35
N LEU A 91 -12.55 13.98 4.49
CA LEU A 91 -12.34 15.37 4.90
C LEU A 91 -13.66 16.09 5.15
N ARG A 92 -14.73 15.78 4.43
CA ARG A 92 -16.03 16.44 4.58
C ARG A 92 -16.64 16.19 5.95
N THR A 93 -16.52 14.99 6.49
CA THR A 93 -17.12 14.62 7.78
C THR A 93 -16.59 15.48 8.93
N PRO A 94 -15.28 15.54 9.23
CA PRO A 94 -14.76 16.40 10.30
C PRO A 94 -15.01 17.88 10.02
N LEU A 95 -14.96 18.32 8.76
CA LEU A 95 -15.24 19.72 8.40
C LEU A 95 -16.70 20.11 8.71
N THR A 96 -17.64 19.21 8.43
CA THR A 96 -19.06 19.40 8.78
C THR A 96 -19.25 19.45 10.29
N SER A 97 -18.59 18.53 11.03
CA SER A 97 -18.59 18.50 12.49
C SER A 97 -18.05 19.81 13.09
N ILE A 98 -16.89 20.27 12.61
CA ILE A 98 -16.27 21.54 13.01
C ILE A 98 -17.23 22.71 12.74
N HIS A 99 -17.86 22.74 11.56
CA HIS A 99 -18.80 23.80 11.21
C HIS A 99 -20.00 23.85 12.16
N LEU A 100 -20.61 22.71 12.47
CA LEU A 100 -21.72 22.59 13.42
C LEU A 100 -21.32 22.99 14.83
N LEU A 101 -20.14 22.60 15.30
CA LEU A 101 -19.62 22.96 16.62
C LEU A 101 -19.38 24.48 16.72
N ILE A 102 -18.83 25.09 15.68
CA ILE A 102 -18.66 26.57 15.63
C ILE A 102 -20.03 27.27 15.63
N GLN A 103 -20.99 26.75 14.90
CA GLN A 103 -22.35 27.31 14.84
C GLN A 103 -23.01 27.25 16.24
N SER A 104 -22.87 26.11 16.95
CA SER A 104 -23.35 25.96 18.33
C SER A 104 -22.72 26.96 19.30
N LEU A 105 -21.41 27.25 19.15
CA LEU A 105 -20.71 28.28 19.95
C LEU A 105 -21.23 29.71 19.65
N ARG A 106 -21.58 29.98 18.39
CA ARG A 106 -22.07 31.32 17.98
C ARG A 106 -23.50 31.61 18.43
N ASP A 107 -24.33 30.58 18.58
CA ASP A 107 -25.72 30.71 19.00
C ASP A 107 -25.88 31.20 20.47
N GLY A 108 -24.78 31.18 21.25
CA GLY A 108 -24.69 31.81 22.57
C GLY A 108 -25.57 31.17 23.66
N ARG A 109 -26.15 29.99 23.40
CA ARG A 109 -27.10 29.31 24.31
C ARG A 109 -26.43 28.28 25.21
N LEU A 110 -25.13 28.09 25.08
CA LEU A 110 -24.35 27.09 25.82
C LEU A 110 -23.94 27.64 27.18
N ASP A 111 -24.06 26.84 28.21
CA ASP A 111 -23.46 27.11 29.52
C ASP A 111 -21.91 26.97 29.47
N ALA A 112 -21.24 27.25 30.60
CA ALA A 112 -19.76 27.19 30.65
C ALA A 112 -19.23 25.77 30.49
N ALA A 113 -19.95 24.73 30.98
CA ALA A 113 -19.57 23.36 30.89
C ALA A 113 -19.73 22.83 29.45
N ASP A 114 -20.87 23.08 28.83
CA ASP A 114 -21.18 22.74 27.46
C ASP A 114 -20.19 23.39 26.47
N ARG A 115 -19.85 24.69 26.72
CA ARG A 115 -18.86 25.41 25.92
C ARG A 115 -17.49 24.80 25.99
N SER A 116 -17.03 24.33 27.17
CA SER A 116 -15.77 23.62 27.33
C SER A 116 -15.78 22.29 26.59
N GLN A 117 -16.89 21.57 26.65
CA GLN A 117 -17.05 20.31 25.92
C GLN A 117 -17.01 20.53 24.41
N VAL A 118 -17.72 21.51 23.88
CA VAL A 118 -17.69 21.85 22.43
C VAL A 118 -16.30 22.23 21.98
N LEU A 119 -15.54 23.00 22.74
CA LEU A 119 -14.16 23.36 22.44
C LEU A 119 -13.25 22.13 22.42
N SER A 120 -13.44 21.19 23.34
CA SER A 120 -12.68 19.94 23.37
C SER A 120 -12.96 19.03 22.16
N LEU A 121 -14.22 18.98 21.72
CA LEU A 121 -14.61 18.27 20.51
C LEU A 121 -14.02 18.94 19.25
N LEU A 122 -14.01 20.25 19.21
CA LEU A 122 -13.45 21.04 18.12
C LEU A 122 -11.94 20.79 17.96
N ALA A 123 -11.21 20.76 19.08
CA ALA A 123 -9.80 20.43 19.11
C ALA A 123 -9.53 19.01 18.56
N ARG A 124 -10.32 18.01 18.98
CA ARG A 124 -10.21 16.62 18.47
C ARG A 124 -10.48 16.51 16.98
N GLU A 125 -11.50 17.18 16.46
CA GLU A 125 -11.81 17.12 15.03
C GLU A 125 -10.75 17.82 14.19
N THR A 126 -10.14 18.91 14.72
CA THR A 126 -9.01 19.59 14.07
C THR A 126 -7.78 18.69 14.02
N GLU A 127 -7.41 18.07 15.13
CA GLU A 127 -6.29 17.11 15.19
C GLU A 127 -6.51 15.92 14.24
N ARG A 128 -7.74 15.40 14.19
CA ARG A 128 -8.12 14.36 13.23
C ARG A 128 -7.92 14.80 11.78
N LEU A 129 -8.26 16.03 11.45
CA LEU A 129 -8.11 16.60 10.12
C LEU A 129 -6.63 16.78 9.77
N GLU A 130 -5.78 17.23 10.70
CA GLU A 130 -4.33 17.32 10.51
C GLU A 130 -3.72 15.96 10.20
N VAL A 131 -4.09 14.92 10.95
CA VAL A 131 -3.64 13.54 10.71
C VAL A 131 -4.08 13.05 9.33
N LEU A 132 -5.30 13.37 8.88
CA LEU A 132 -5.79 13.00 7.55
C LEU A 132 -5.00 13.69 6.44
N VAL A 133 -4.79 15.01 6.55
CA VAL A 133 -4.00 15.79 5.59
C VAL A 133 -2.55 15.28 5.55
N GLY A 134 -1.94 15.05 6.70
CA GLY A 134 -0.59 14.47 6.79
C GLY A 134 -0.46 13.15 6.02
N ARG A 135 -1.43 12.25 6.16
CA ARG A 135 -1.47 10.96 5.43
C ARG A 135 -1.62 11.14 3.92
N VAL A 136 -2.45 12.11 3.48
CA VAL A 136 -2.62 12.42 2.04
C VAL A 136 -1.34 12.94 1.43
N LEU A 137 -0.68 13.90 2.07
CA LEU A 137 0.58 14.48 1.62
C LEU A 137 1.69 13.42 1.54
N GLU A 138 1.72 12.51 2.49
CA GLU A 138 2.70 11.43 2.49
C GLU A 138 2.43 10.42 1.40
N LEU A 139 1.19 10.03 1.15
CA LEU A 139 0.86 9.17 0.03
C LEU A 139 1.29 9.80 -1.30
N SER A 140 1.09 11.10 -1.47
CA SER A 140 1.58 11.86 -2.62
C SER A 140 3.10 11.79 -2.76
N ARG A 141 3.85 11.90 -1.65
CA ARG A 141 5.31 11.76 -1.64
C ARG A 141 5.79 10.35 -2.00
N LEU A 142 5.10 9.32 -1.53
CA LEU A 142 5.45 7.92 -1.84
C LEU A 142 5.14 7.54 -3.30
N GLN A 143 4.21 8.23 -3.96
CA GLN A 143 3.90 8.04 -5.38
C GLN A 143 4.86 8.80 -6.30
N SER A 144 5.38 9.94 -5.87
CA SER A 144 6.48 10.62 -6.53
C SER A 144 7.77 9.87 -6.17
N SER A 145 8.72 9.75 -7.11
CA SER A 145 10.00 9.04 -6.97
C SER A 145 10.79 9.44 -5.73
N TYR A 146 10.27 9.11 -4.54
CA TYR A 146 10.95 9.38 -3.27
C TYR A 146 12.23 8.55 -3.22
N ALA A 147 13.37 9.23 -3.20
CA ALA A 147 14.67 8.59 -3.03
C ALA A 147 14.82 8.22 -1.56
N TYR A 148 14.51 6.98 -1.21
CA TYR A 148 14.76 6.46 0.15
C TYR A 148 16.26 6.54 0.47
N ALA A 149 16.59 7.04 1.65
CA ALA A 149 17.93 6.94 2.20
C ALA A 149 18.34 5.45 2.29
N ARG A 150 19.63 5.18 2.13
CA ARG A 150 20.16 3.81 2.13
C ARG A 150 21.29 3.69 3.13
N ASP A 151 20.96 4.01 4.37
CA ASP A 151 21.89 3.94 5.46
C ASP A 151 21.88 2.55 6.10
N PRO A 152 23.01 2.09 6.63
CA PRO A 152 23.07 0.90 7.45
C PRO A 152 22.38 1.19 8.79
N LEU A 153 21.36 0.40 9.12
CA LEU A 153 20.53 0.59 10.30
C LEU A 153 20.60 -0.64 11.19
N ASP A 154 20.83 -0.43 12.48
CA ASP A 154 20.57 -1.43 13.49
C ASP A 154 19.05 -1.67 13.60
N LEU A 155 18.62 -2.87 13.27
CA LEU A 155 17.22 -3.21 13.27
C LEU A 155 16.61 -3.20 14.66
N ALA A 156 17.37 -3.54 15.70
CA ALA A 156 16.89 -3.49 17.06
C ALA A 156 16.48 -2.06 17.44
N ALA A 157 17.32 -1.07 17.10
CA ALA A 157 17.01 0.34 17.34
C ALA A 157 15.81 0.85 16.55
N VAL A 158 15.61 0.38 15.31
CA VAL A 158 14.42 0.71 14.49
C VAL A 158 13.14 0.14 15.10
N VAL A 159 13.20 -1.10 15.60
CA VAL A 159 12.05 -1.75 16.27
C VAL A 159 11.72 -1.05 17.58
N ASP A 160 12.72 -0.71 18.39
CA ASP A 160 12.53 -0.04 19.67
C ASP A 160 11.89 1.34 19.50
N GLU A 161 12.32 2.10 18.49
CA GLU A 161 11.69 3.38 18.12
C GLU A 161 10.25 3.21 17.65
N ALA A 162 9.96 2.15 16.88
CA ALA A 162 8.60 1.85 16.44
C ALA A 162 7.67 1.45 17.59
N ILE A 163 8.15 0.68 18.56
CA ILE A 163 7.41 0.33 19.78
C ILE A 163 7.14 1.58 20.60
N ALA A 164 8.15 2.43 20.83
CA ALA A 164 7.97 3.67 21.58
C ALA A 164 6.94 4.62 20.92
N ALA A 165 6.97 4.73 19.59
CA ALA A 165 5.97 5.51 18.86
C ALA A 165 4.57 4.87 18.93
N PHE A 166 4.47 3.55 18.91
CA PHE A 166 3.21 2.82 19.10
C PHE A 166 2.65 3.01 20.51
N ASP A 167 3.48 2.94 21.54
CA ASP A 167 3.07 3.15 22.93
C ASP A 167 2.51 4.56 23.13
N ALA A 168 3.12 5.57 22.50
CA ALA A 168 2.61 6.95 22.51
C ALA A 168 1.21 7.07 21.87
N ILE A 169 0.91 6.28 20.83
CA ILE A 169 -0.41 6.27 20.17
C ILE A 169 -1.45 5.55 21.04
N THR A 170 -1.04 4.55 21.82
CA THR A 170 -1.94 3.69 22.59
C THR A 170 -1.99 4.06 24.08
N LEU A 171 -1.56 5.25 24.47
CA LEU A 171 -1.50 5.74 25.86
C LEU A 171 -2.82 5.55 26.63
N THR A 172 -3.98 5.71 25.97
CA THR A 172 -5.29 5.53 26.59
C THR A 172 -5.67 4.07 26.84
N ARG A 173 -5.00 3.14 26.17
CA ARG A 173 -5.23 1.69 26.27
C ARG A 173 -3.91 0.96 26.03
N PRO A 174 -2.95 1.07 26.98
CA PRO A 174 -1.62 0.50 26.85
C PRO A 174 -1.68 -1.01 26.56
N THR A 175 -0.90 -1.44 25.60
CA THR A 175 -0.86 -2.84 25.18
C THR A 175 0.60 -3.25 25.05
N PRO A 176 1.10 -4.15 25.93
CA PRO A 176 2.49 -4.58 25.85
C PRO A 176 2.74 -5.35 24.54
N VAL A 177 3.83 -5.00 23.87
CA VAL A 177 4.30 -5.70 22.67
C VAL A 177 5.43 -6.67 23.05
N SER A 178 5.22 -7.96 22.81
CA SER A 178 6.30 -8.95 22.97
C SER A 178 7.35 -8.73 21.90
N ARG A 179 8.62 -8.59 22.32
CA ARG A 179 9.76 -8.28 21.43
C ARG A 179 10.76 -9.42 21.42
N GLN A 180 11.06 -9.95 20.22
CA GLN A 180 12.07 -10.99 20.03
C GLN A 180 12.89 -10.67 18.78
N ILE A 181 14.06 -10.07 18.96
CA ILE A 181 14.95 -9.64 17.88
C ILE A 181 16.29 -10.32 18.04
N ASP A 182 16.74 -11.03 17.00
CA ASP A 182 18.08 -11.61 16.97
C ASP A 182 19.15 -10.49 17.05
N PRO A 183 20.27 -10.71 17.76
CA PRO A 183 21.28 -9.68 17.91
C PRO A 183 22.05 -9.41 16.63
N GLY A 184 22.44 -8.14 16.43
CA GLY A 184 23.34 -7.76 15.32
C GLY A 184 22.72 -7.77 13.93
N LEU A 185 21.39 -7.68 13.82
CA LEU A 185 20.71 -7.56 12.54
C LEU A 185 20.85 -6.15 11.97
N VAL A 186 21.51 -6.03 10.82
CA VAL A 186 21.72 -4.76 10.12
C VAL A 186 21.01 -4.80 8.76
N VAL A 187 20.17 -3.80 8.50
CA VAL A 187 19.47 -3.59 7.23
C VAL A 187 19.92 -2.28 6.59
N THR A 188 19.83 -2.20 5.25
CA THR A 188 20.05 -0.94 4.54
C THR A 188 18.70 -0.30 4.24
N GLY A 189 18.49 0.93 4.71
CA GLY A 189 17.21 1.59 4.52
C GLY A 189 17.12 3.02 5.02
N ASP A 190 15.92 3.54 4.93
CA ASP A 190 15.52 4.86 5.42
C ASP A 190 14.82 4.65 6.77
N ARG A 191 15.48 5.09 7.85
CA ARG A 191 15.06 4.84 9.23
C ARG A 191 13.63 5.36 9.50
N PRO A 192 13.28 6.63 9.22
CA PRO A 192 11.95 7.14 9.52
C PRO A 192 10.83 6.36 8.81
N THR A 193 11.05 5.96 7.56
CA THR A 193 10.03 5.23 6.80
C THR A 193 9.89 3.78 7.27
N LEU A 194 10.98 3.10 7.66
CA LEU A 194 10.92 1.76 8.24
C LEU A 194 10.22 1.76 9.60
N VAL A 195 10.56 2.69 10.50
CA VAL A 195 9.84 2.89 11.77
C VAL A 195 8.36 3.04 11.53
N ARG A 196 7.98 3.88 10.57
CA ARG A 196 6.58 4.11 10.23
C ARG A 196 5.87 2.88 9.65
N ALA A 197 6.56 2.07 8.84
CA ALA A 197 6.00 0.80 8.37
C ALA A 197 5.66 -0.13 9.54
N LEU A 198 6.56 -0.23 10.52
CA LEU A 198 6.33 -1.04 11.73
C LEU A 198 5.22 -0.48 12.60
N VAL A 199 5.16 0.84 12.83
CA VAL A 199 4.07 1.50 13.56
C VAL A 199 2.72 1.23 12.90
N ASN A 200 2.64 1.26 11.57
CA ASN A 200 1.40 0.92 10.85
C ASN A 200 0.99 -0.54 11.08
N LEU A 201 1.93 -1.49 11.09
CA LEU A 201 1.62 -2.90 11.37
C LEU A 201 1.19 -3.09 12.81
N LEU A 202 1.89 -2.50 13.79
CA LEU A 202 1.54 -2.56 15.21
C LEU A 202 0.16 -1.94 15.48
N THR A 203 -0.13 -0.80 14.88
CA THR A 203 -1.43 -0.13 15.00
C THR A 203 -2.55 -0.96 14.37
N ASN A 204 -2.30 -1.64 13.25
CA ASN A 204 -3.25 -2.56 12.66
C ASN A 204 -3.49 -3.76 13.59
N ALA A 205 -2.45 -4.38 14.12
CA ALA A 205 -2.55 -5.45 15.10
C ALA A 205 -3.43 -5.01 16.29
N TRP A 206 -3.19 -3.82 16.84
CA TRP A 206 -3.95 -3.27 17.95
C TRP A 206 -5.42 -3.03 17.64
N ARG A 207 -5.73 -2.59 16.42
CA ARG A 207 -7.12 -2.29 16.00
C ARG A 207 -7.97 -3.53 15.77
N TYR A 208 -7.37 -4.57 15.18
CA TYR A 208 -8.10 -5.77 14.77
C TYR A 208 -8.05 -6.90 15.79
N THR A 209 -7.39 -6.67 16.91
CA THR A 209 -7.40 -7.56 18.07
C THR A 209 -8.48 -7.12 19.06
N GLY A 210 -9.17 -8.06 19.65
CA GLY A 210 -10.20 -7.85 20.69
C GLY A 210 -9.64 -7.26 21.99
N ASP A 211 -10.30 -7.50 23.10
CA ASP A 211 -9.89 -6.94 24.41
C ASP A 211 -8.64 -7.63 24.96
N ASP A 212 -8.49 -8.94 24.78
CA ASP A 212 -7.27 -9.70 25.12
C ASP A 212 -6.24 -9.59 23.98
N LYS A 213 -5.51 -8.47 23.98
CA LYS A 213 -4.55 -8.15 22.92
C LYS A 213 -3.20 -8.84 23.16
N GLN A 214 -2.81 -9.71 22.24
CA GLN A 214 -1.49 -10.32 22.20
C GLN A 214 -0.80 -9.90 20.92
N ILE A 215 0.12 -8.97 21.04
CA ILE A 215 0.89 -8.42 19.91
C ILE A 215 2.35 -8.75 20.11
N ALA A 216 2.98 -9.30 19.07
CA ALA A 216 4.39 -9.64 19.10
C ALA A 216 5.10 -9.10 17.86
N ILE A 217 6.33 -8.60 18.03
CA ILE A 217 7.25 -8.28 16.96
C ILE A 217 8.49 -9.14 17.08
N SER A 218 8.90 -9.78 15.99
CA SER A 218 10.09 -10.58 15.93
C SER A 218 10.93 -10.24 14.71
N ALA A 219 12.24 -10.40 14.80
CA ALA A 219 13.12 -10.34 13.65
C ALA A 219 14.20 -11.38 13.74
N SER A 220 14.43 -12.07 12.63
CA SER A 220 15.44 -13.12 12.55
C SER A 220 16.14 -13.11 11.19
N GLU A 221 17.34 -13.68 11.18
CA GLU A 221 18.10 -13.87 9.95
C GLU A 221 17.66 -15.14 9.22
N ASN A 222 17.39 -15.00 7.91
CA ASN A 222 17.06 -16.11 7.05
C ASN A 222 17.88 -16.04 5.74
N ARG A 223 19.04 -16.70 5.72
CA ARG A 223 19.98 -16.74 4.58
C ARG A 223 20.43 -15.34 4.12
N ARG A 224 19.80 -14.77 3.09
CA ARG A 224 20.09 -13.45 2.51
C ARG A 224 19.12 -12.37 2.94
N TRP A 225 18.16 -12.72 3.74
CA TRP A 225 17.07 -11.87 4.15
C TRP A 225 17.05 -11.72 5.67
N ILE A 226 16.53 -10.63 6.12
CA ILE A 226 16.10 -10.44 7.48
C ILE A 226 14.58 -10.41 7.40
N ASP A 227 13.95 -11.31 8.14
CA ASP A 227 12.50 -11.43 8.26
C ASP A 227 12.06 -10.69 9.52
N ILE A 228 11.22 -9.68 9.36
CA ILE A 228 10.61 -8.91 10.44
C ILE A 228 9.13 -9.28 10.44
N ALA A 229 8.61 -9.82 11.53
CA ALA A 229 7.24 -10.26 11.65
C ALA A 229 6.51 -9.53 12.77
N VAL A 230 5.31 -9.03 12.47
CA VAL A 230 4.34 -8.52 13.45
C VAL A 230 3.18 -9.49 13.49
N ARG A 231 2.92 -10.08 14.67
CA ARG A 231 1.90 -11.08 14.92
C ARG A 231 0.86 -10.54 15.90
N ASP A 232 -0.40 -10.85 15.65
CA ASP A 232 -1.51 -10.54 16.52
C ASP A 232 -2.48 -11.74 16.65
N ASN A 233 -3.28 -11.74 17.70
CA ASN A 233 -4.33 -12.73 17.95
C ASN A 233 -5.72 -12.20 17.53
N GLY A 234 -5.79 -11.37 16.48
CA GLY A 234 -7.01 -10.73 16.02
C GLY A 234 -7.98 -11.64 15.26
N VAL A 235 -9.04 -11.02 14.75
CA VAL A 235 -10.13 -11.71 14.05
C VAL A 235 -9.72 -12.41 12.76
N GLY A 236 -8.53 -12.12 12.25
CA GLY A 236 -8.04 -12.64 10.97
C GLY A 236 -8.56 -11.85 9.78
N ILE A 237 -8.14 -12.28 8.58
CA ILE A 237 -8.47 -11.65 7.29
C ILE A 237 -9.28 -12.63 6.47
N ASP A 238 -10.48 -12.19 6.05
CA ASP A 238 -11.38 -12.99 5.18
C ASP A 238 -10.63 -13.40 3.90
N PRO A 239 -10.66 -14.67 3.48
CA PRO A 239 -10.08 -15.14 2.24
C PRO A 239 -10.46 -14.33 1.01
N ALA A 240 -11.70 -13.81 0.95
CA ALA A 240 -12.19 -12.98 -0.15
C ALA A 240 -11.52 -11.58 -0.22
N GLU A 241 -10.96 -11.12 0.90
CA GLU A 241 -10.33 -9.80 1.02
C GLU A 241 -8.80 -9.86 0.84
N ARG A 242 -8.19 -11.04 0.98
CA ARG A 242 -6.72 -11.23 0.98
C ARG A 242 -6.00 -10.61 -0.22
N SER A 243 -6.59 -10.68 -1.41
CA SER A 243 -6.00 -10.11 -2.62
C SER A 243 -5.97 -8.57 -2.64
N LYS A 244 -6.79 -7.93 -1.80
CA LYS A 244 -7.04 -6.49 -1.84
C LYS A 244 -6.53 -5.72 -0.63
N ILE A 245 -6.09 -6.38 0.45
CA ILE A 245 -5.69 -5.71 1.70
C ILE A 245 -4.54 -4.71 1.53
N PHE A 246 -3.73 -4.85 0.49
CA PHE A 246 -2.63 -3.93 0.16
C PHE A 246 -3.04 -2.84 -0.84
N GLU A 247 -4.27 -2.90 -1.38
CA GLU A 247 -4.81 -1.84 -2.21
C GLU A 247 -5.17 -0.62 -1.33
N GLN A 248 -5.03 0.55 -1.92
CA GLN A 248 -5.36 1.80 -1.22
C GLN A 248 -6.86 1.89 -0.97
N PHE A 249 -7.26 2.40 0.19
CA PHE A 249 -8.66 2.61 0.61
C PHE A 249 -9.48 1.33 0.81
N GLN A 250 -8.84 0.17 0.80
CA GLN A 250 -9.52 -1.07 1.15
C GLN A 250 -9.65 -1.18 2.67
N ARG A 251 -10.89 -1.38 3.11
CA ARG A 251 -11.23 -1.68 4.50
C ARG A 251 -11.85 -3.07 4.53
N GLY A 252 -11.36 -3.93 5.41
CA GLY A 252 -11.97 -5.23 5.63
C GLY A 252 -13.33 -5.09 6.32
N ARG A 253 -14.24 -6.03 6.13
CA ARG A 253 -15.55 -6.08 6.80
C ARG A 253 -15.45 -6.03 8.33
N ALA A 254 -14.37 -6.55 8.88
CA ALA A 254 -14.09 -6.47 10.32
C ALA A 254 -13.91 -5.02 10.81
N ALA A 255 -13.51 -4.08 9.95
CA ALA A 255 -13.40 -2.66 10.28
C ALA A 255 -14.76 -1.98 10.44
N ASP A 256 -15.78 -2.43 9.71
CA ASP A 256 -17.13 -1.87 9.75
C ASP A 256 -17.87 -2.28 11.05
N THR A 257 -17.58 -3.47 11.57
CA THR A 257 -18.16 -3.99 12.82
C THR A 257 -17.47 -3.46 14.07
N SER A 258 -16.18 -3.13 14.01
CA SER A 258 -15.39 -2.66 15.16
C SER A 258 -15.44 -1.14 15.37
N GLY A 259 -16.14 -0.38 14.50
CA GLY A 259 -16.16 1.09 14.57
C GLY A 259 -14.78 1.73 14.34
N ALA A 260 -13.81 0.96 13.87
CA ALA A 260 -12.44 1.41 13.67
C ALA A 260 -12.38 2.45 12.55
N SER A 261 -12.19 3.72 12.90
CA SER A 261 -11.97 4.80 11.95
C SER A 261 -10.61 4.66 11.28
N GLY A 262 -10.56 4.72 9.93
CA GLY A 262 -9.30 4.72 9.20
C GLY A 262 -9.49 4.69 7.70
N LEU A 263 -8.61 5.40 6.96
CA LEU A 263 -8.65 5.56 5.50
C LEU A 263 -8.34 4.30 4.69
N GLY A 264 -8.02 3.17 5.31
CA GLY A 264 -7.57 1.98 4.57
C GLY A 264 -6.21 2.17 3.86
N LEU A 265 -5.36 3.08 4.35
CA LEU A 265 -4.07 3.41 3.75
C LEU A 265 -2.87 2.71 4.43
N GLY A 266 -3.03 2.21 5.67
CA GLY A 266 -1.91 1.69 6.46
C GLY A 266 -1.11 0.59 5.76
N LEU A 267 -1.78 -0.46 5.27
CA LEU A 267 -1.10 -1.58 4.61
C LEU A 267 -0.56 -1.21 3.23
N SER A 268 -1.21 -0.32 2.51
CA SER A 268 -0.69 0.19 1.22
C SER A 268 0.58 1.03 1.43
N PHE A 269 0.69 1.78 2.52
CA PHE A 269 1.93 2.45 2.94
C PHE A 269 3.04 1.45 3.24
N VAL A 270 2.77 0.45 4.06
CA VAL A 270 3.75 -0.61 4.35
C VAL A 270 4.24 -1.24 3.06
N SER A 271 3.34 -1.57 2.14
CA SER A 271 3.67 -2.14 0.84
C SER A 271 4.55 -1.21 -0.01
N ALA A 272 4.26 0.10 -0.04
CA ALA A 272 5.05 1.09 -0.77
C ALA A 272 6.46 1.24 -0.18
N ILE A 273 6.57 1.36 1.14
CA ILE A 273 7.85 1.48 1.85
C ILE A 273 8.71 0.24 1.62
N VAL A 274 8.14 -0.95 1.80
CA VAL A 274 8.86 -2.22 1.61
C VAL A 274 9.36 -2.37 0.17
N ARG A 275 8.54 -2.02 -0.83
CA ARG A 275 8.97 -2.00 -2.24
C ARG A 275 10.09 -0.99 -2.50
N GLY A 276 10.02 0.21 -1.91
CA GLY A 276 11.06 1.22 -2.01
C GLY A 276 12.40 0.74 -1.44
N HIS A 277 12.35 -0.09 -0.42
CA HIS A 277 13.51 -0.77 0.17
C HIS A 277 13.91 -2.06 -0.58
N ARG A 278 13.30 -2.36 -1.74
CA ARG A 278 13.53 -3.59 -2.50
C ARG A 278 13.28 -4.86 -1.68
N GLY A 279 12.41 -4.75 -0.69
CA GLY A 279 11.96 -5.83 0.17
C GLY A 279 10.77 -6.59 -0.39
N LYS A 280 10.29 -7.55 0.39
CA LYS A 280 9.05 -8.29 0.13
C LYS A 280 8.15 -8.18 1.35
N LEU A 281 6.84 -8.04 1.10
CA LEU A 281 5.81 -8.03 2.12
C LEU A 281 4.87 -9.20 1.84
N ASP A 282 4.64 -10.03 2.84
CA ASP A 282 3.64 -11.09 2.81
C ASP A 282 2.91 -11.18 4.15
N PHE A 283 1.91 -12.04 4.23
CA PHE A 283 1.16 -12.28 5.45
C PHE A 283 0.57 -13.68 5.47
N GLU A 284 0.36 -14.18 6.67
CA GLU A 284 -0.41 -15.37 6.97
C GLU A 284 -1.53 -14.98 7.93
N SER A 285 -2.76 -15.43 7.67
CA SER A 285 -3.89 -15.06 8.53
C SER A 285 -4.91 -16.18 8.60
N ARG A 286 -5.35 -16.43 9.85
CA ARG A 286 -6.46 -17.29 10.22
C ARG A 286 -7.21 -16.65 11.41
N PRO A 287 -8.44 -17.01 11.68
CA PRO A 287 -9.12 -16.54 12.88
C PRO A 287 -8.28 -16.80 14.14
N GLY A 288 -8.07 -15.75 14.93
CA GLY A 288 -7.24 -15.82 16.13
C GLY A 288 -5.73 -15.66 15.90
N GLU A 289 -5.28 -15.48 14.66
CA GLU A 289 -3.87 -15.24 14.38
C GLU A 289 -3.65 -14.56 13.04
N THR A 290 -3.00 -13.40 13.05
CA THR A 290 -2.49 -12.77 11.84
C THR A 290 -1.01 -12.44 12.01
N THR A 291 -0.21 -12.71 10.99
CA THR A 291 1.22 -12.39 10.96
C THR A 291 1.55 -11.68 9.65
N PHE A 292 1.98 -10.42 9.75
CA PHE A 292 2.57 -9.70 8.63
C PHE A 292 4.07 -9.84 8.67
N ARG A 293 4.70 -10.14 7.52
CA ARG A 293 6.15 -10.35 7.42
C ARG A 293 6.76 -9.43 6.39
N ILE A 294 7.71 -8.60 6.83
CA ILE A 294 8.57 -7.79 5.97
C ILE A 294 9.90 -8.51 5.81
N ARG A 295 10.34 -8.72 4.58
CA ARG A 295 11.66 -9.26 4.25
C ARG A 295 12.53 -8.20 3.62
N LEU A 296 13.63 -7.86 4.26
CA LEU A 296 14.64 -6.92 3.77
C LEU A 296 15.94 -7.66 3.47
N LYS A 297 16.71 -7.17 2.49
CA LYS A 297 18.03 -7.76 2.22
C LYS A 297 18.95 -7.47 3.38
N ARG A 298 19.65 -8.52 3.85
CA ARG A 298 20.71 -8.37 4.84
C ARG A 298 21.87 -7.56 4.26
N GLN A 299 22.40 -6.63 5.03
CA GLN A 299 23.68 -6.03 4.74
C GLN A 299 24.80 -6.96 5.22
N ARG A 300 25.75 -7.30 4.36
CA ARG A 300 26.82 -8.24 4.66
C ARG A 300 27.98 -7.64 5.47
N ASP A 301 28.11 -6.32 5.49
CA ASP A 301 29.19 -5.66 6.22
C ASP A 301 28.74 -5.29 7.63
N ARG A 302 29.49 -5.80 8.62
CA ARG A 302 29.39 -5.31 10.00
C ARG A 302 29.83 -3.84 9.97
N VAL A 303 28.91 -2.93 10.02
CA VAL A 303 29.21 -1.56 10.42
C VAL A 303 29.61 -1.65 11.89
N THR A 304 30.87 -1.45 12.17
CA THR A 304 31.34 -1.17 13.54
C THR A 304 30.63 0.12 13.94
N VAL A 305 29.55 0.00 14.70
CA VAL A 305 28.90 1.16 15.32
C VAL A 305 29.97 1.75 16.23
N ALA A 306 30.54 2.88 15.83
CA ALA A 306 31.42 3.66 16.70
C ALA A 306 30.60 4.06 17.93
N THR A 307 30.82 3.38 19.01
CA THR A 307 30.35 3.78 20.34
C THR A 307 30.87 5.19 20.60
N PRO A 308 30.05 6.17 20.92
CA PRO A 308 30.51 7.51 21.31
C PRO A 308 31.01 7.45 22.75
N ALA A 309 32.18 6.89 22.93
CA ALA A 309 32.88 6.84 24.24
C ALA A 309 34.36 7.09 24.03
N ALA A 310 34.77 8.28 23.66
CA ALA A 310 36.14 8.78 23.78
C ALA A 310 36.19 10.31 23.52
N ALA A 311 35.29 11.09 24.11
CA ALA A 311 35.41 12.55 24.08
C ALA A 311 35.50 13.18 25.47
N GLU A 312 35.95 12.41 26.49
CA GLU A 312 36.06 12.95 27.85
C GLU A 312 37.43 12.59 28.48
N GLN A 313 38.49 12.74 27.72
CA GLN A 313 39.86 12.77 28.27
C GLN A 313 40.75 13.60 27.35
N LEU A 314 40.62 14.92 27.38
CA LEU A 314 41.70 15.87 27.02
C LEU A 314 41.22 17.29 27.36
N ALA A 315 41.32 17.64 28.62
CA ALA A 315 41.50 19.03 29.04
C ALA A 315 42.53 19.03 30.19
N PRO A 316 43.56 19.85 30.06
CA PRO A 316 44.61 20.03 31.09
C PRO A 316 44.12 20.80 32.30
#